data_dc2ebce10b20de8ba01c66327cddbb9e
#
_entry.id   dc2ebce10b20de8ba01c66327cddbb9e
#
_cell.length_a   1.000
_cell.length_b   1.000
_cell.length_c   1.000
_cell.angle_alpha   90.00
_cell.angle_beta   90.00
_cell.angle_gamma   90.00
#
_symmetry.space_group_name_H-M   'P 1'
#
loop_
_entity.id
_entity.type
_entity.pdbx_description
1 polymer ?
#
loop_
_entity_poly.entity_id
_entity_poly.type
_entity_poly.pdbx_seq_one_letter_code
_entity_poly.pdbx_strand_id
1 'polypeptide(L)'
;NVSKVVVEITADTPYILIVADKDSLWTSSDSLNFESPVKFKVLAQSMEYGAVYTAEINVHKQEPDSLVWSNLSSDFNGSAIQAQKAVYFNDKIYVFAVRQGEEQVAVTTTSITDGHSWSSLQPLPFGEKADYSTAMAWGDHLYIIAENQLYQSENGTDWSKIESAPALKMLVSNIYSQNNPEKNNKLIAINTNNMFVETHNGTEWTEQKSVPYGFPETSLSFVSYPLNTNSSIDRMLVLGENPIATDTTSVVWGQLSTENTWGDYPPEKDNLDFCPKLANIAMIHYNNQLYAFGGPGKKNGSNLAPFSAFYESVN
;
A
#
# COMPACT_ATOMS: atom_id res chain seq x y z
N ASN A 1 7.46 10.56 -29.68
CA ASN A 1 8.39 11.15 -30.62
C ASN A 1 8.47 12.66 -30.40
N VAL A 2 9.58 13.17 -29.96
CA VAL A 2 9.79 14.61 -29.68
C VAL A 2 10.47 15.38 -30.82
N SER A 3 10.69 14.75 -31.98
CA SER A 3 11.33 15.37 -33.12
C SER A 3 10.43 16.35 -33.89
N LYS A 4 9.12 16.32 -33.63
CA LYS A 4 8.12 17.24 -34.22
C LYS A 4 7.05 17.57 -33.20
N VAL A 5 7.27 18.61 -32.40
CA VAL A 5 6.36 19.07 -31.38
C VAL A 5 5.88 20.47 -31.71
N VAL A 6 4.59 20.68 -31.76
CA VAL A 6 3.99 22.00 -31.85
C VAL A 6 3.81 22.53 -30.43
N VAL A 7 4.35 23.72 -30.17
CA VAL A 7 4.29 24.35 -28.84
C VAL A 7 3.42 25.59 -28.90
N GLU A 8 2.75 25.91 -27.81
CA GLU A 8 2.07 27.16 -27.60
C GLU A 8 2.88 28.00 -26.60
N ILE A 9 3.23 29.22 -26.97
CA ILE A 9 3.99 30.12 -26.11
C ILE A 9 3.18 31.42 -25.95
N THR A 10 2.88 31.75 -24.70
CA THR A 10 2.22 33.01 -24.36
C THR A 10 3.24 34.00 -23.81
N ALA A 11 3.30 35.18 -24.39
CA ALA A 11 4.16 36.29 -23.95
C ALA A 11 3.47 37.63 -24.18
N ASP A 12 3.92 38.65 -23.46
CA ASP A 12 3.40 40.02 -23.62
C ASP A 12 3.81 40.70 -24.94
N THR A 13 4.51 39.99 -25.79
CA THR A 13 4.95 40.43 -27.11
C THR A 13 4.74 39.33 -28.14
N PRO A 14 4.40 39.67 -29.40
CA PRO A 14 4.29 38.67 -30.45
C PRO A 14 5.64 38.24 -31.04
N TYR A 15 6.74 38.85 -30.62
CA TYR A 15 8.05 38.60 -31.20
C TYR A 15 8.83 37.62 -30.34
N ILE A 16 8.73 36.34 -30.65
CA ILE A 16 9.47 35.26 -30.03
C ILE A 16 10.40 34.67 -31.10
N LEU A 17 11.69 34.57 -30.80
CA LEU A 17 12.67 34.00 -31.66
C LEU A 17 13.12 32.65 -31.20
N ILE A 18 13.31 31.72 -32.11
CA ILE A 18 14.05 30.47 -31.87
C ILE A 18 15.54 30.80 -32.01
N VAL A 19 16.31 30.50 -30.96
CA VAL A 19 17.76 30.77 -30.92
C VAL A 19 18.49 29.64 -31.63
N ALA A 20 19.15 29.99 -32.73
CA ALA A 20 20.00 29.11 -33.53
C ALA A 20 21.22 29.90 -34.05
N ASP A 21 22.00 29.35 -35.00
CA ASP A 21 23.05 30.09 -35.65
C ASP A 21 22.56 31.39 -36.35
N LYS A 22 21.32 31.35 -36.84
CA LYS A 22 20.50 32.50 -37.17
C LYS A 22 19.19 32.38 -36.46
N ASP A 23 18.91 33.37 -35.60
CA ASP A 23 17.62 33.45 -34.91
C ASP A 23 16.49 33.57 -35.94
N SER A 24 15.42 32.79 -35.75
CA SER A 24 14.22 32.81 -36.60
C SER A 24 12.98 33.13 -35.79
N LEU A 25 12.05 33.86 -36.40
CA LEU A 25 10.77 34.17 -35.77
C LEU A 25 9.98 32.84 -35.55
N TRP A 26 9.57 32.57 -34.32
CA TRP A 26 8.68 31.45 -34.01
C TRP A 26 7.25 31.77 -34.41
N THR A 27 6.54 30.78 -34.94
CA THR A 27 5.09 30.85 -35.18
C THR A 27 4.42 29.64 -34.50
N SER A 28 3.17 29.78 -34.08
CA SER A 28 2.40 28.73 -33.38
C SER A 28 2.13 27.49 -34.26
N SER A 29 2.39 27.56 -35.56
CA SER A 29 2.28 26.43 -36.49
C SER A 29 3.60 25.66 -36.67
N ASP A 30 4.72 26.20 -36.16
CA ASP A 30 6.03 25.59 -36.36
C ASP A 30 6.16 24.32 -35.48
N SER A 31 6.64 23.24 -36.08
CA SER A 31 7.04 22.05 -35.34
C SER A 31 8.52 22.11 -35.00
N LEU A 32 8.83 21.93 -33.74
CA LEU A 32 10.20 22.00 -33.21
C LEU A 32 10.71 20.61 -32.85
N ASN A 33 12.02 20.42 -32.99
CA ASN A 33 12.71 19.20 -32.55
C ASN A 33 13.20 19.38 -31.10
N PHE A 34 12.64 18.62 -30.18
CA PHE A 34 13.04 18.57 -28.76
C PHE A 34 13.89 17.36 -28.40
N GLU A 35 14.54 16.73 -29.35
CA GLU A 35 15.60 15.72 -29.04
C GLU A 35 16.78 16.35 -28.29
N SER A 36 16.88 17.69 -28.37
CA SER A 36 17.76 18.53 -27.57
C SER A 36 17.01 19.76 -27.10
N PRO A 37 17.44 20.38 -25.98
CA PRO A 37 16.79 21.60 -25.47
C PRO A 37 16.72 22.71 -26.53
N VAL A 38 15.52 23.30 -26.68
CA VAL A 38 15.27 24.42 -27.60
C VAL A 38 15.32 25.72 -26.81
N LYS A 39 15.99 26.72 -27.38
CA LYS A 39 16.11 28.03 -26.75
C LYS A 39 15.24 29.05 -27.47
N PHE A 40 14.54 29.83 -26.67
CA PHE A 40 13.69 30.93 -27.15
C PHE A 40 14.19 32.25 -26.58
N LYS A 41 14.08 33.31 -27.38
CA LYS A 41 14.37 34.67 -26.98
C LYS A 41 13.14 35.53 -27.22
N VAL A 42 12.75 36.27 -26.24
CA VAL A 42 11.63 37.23 -26.34
C VAL A 42 12.17 38.59 -26.74
N LEU A 43 11.57 39.20 -27.73
CA LEU A 43 11.92 40.57 -28.18
C LEU A 43 10.89 41.56 -27.67
N ALA A 44 11.32 42.58 -26.99
CA ALA A 44 10.43 43.65 -26.52
C ALA A 44 9.85 44.45 -27.70
N GLN A 45 8.79 45.20 -27.48
CA GLN A 45 8.22 46.09 -28.51
C GLN A 45 9.21 47.20 -28.93
N SER A 46 10.17 47.55 -28.06
CA SER A 46 11.29 48.44 -28.38
C SER A 46 12.34 47.82 -29.27
N MET A 47 12.19 46.54 -29.70
CA MET A 47 13.14 45.75 -30.43
C MET A 47 14.41 45.41 -29.63
N GLU A 48 14.39 45.60 -28.31
CA GLU A 48 15.45 45.14 -27.41
C GLU A 48 15.31 43.68 -27.08
N TYR A 49 16.47 42.96 -27.01
CA TYR A 49 16.45 41.55 -26.66
C TYR A 49 16.19 41.34 -25.19
N GLY A 50 15.18 40.51 -24.87
CA GLY A 50 14.90 40.03 -23.53
C GLY A 50 15.73 38.80 -23.12
N ALA A 51 15.31 38.14 -22.08
CA ALA A 51 15.95 36.93 -21.57
C ALA A 51 15.86 35.77 -22.59
N VAL A 52 16.82 34.86 -22.52
CA VAL A 52 16.80 33.59 -23.24
C VAL A 52 16.22 32.51 -22.32
N TYR A 53 15.20 31.85 -22.78
CA TYR A 53 14.54 30.74 -22.09
C TYR A 53 14.94 29.44 -22.76
N THR A 54 15.21 28.40 -21.95
CA THR A 54 15.49 27.06 -22.45
C THR A 54 14.28 26.18 -22.13
N ALA A 55 13.71 25.55 -23.15
CA ALA A 55 12.65 24.57 -23.04
C ALA A 55 13.19 23.16 -23.30
N GLU A 56 12.83 22.24 -22.46
CA GLU A 56 13.22 20.84 -22.55
C GLU A 56 11.99 19.96 -22.34
N ILE A 57 11.88 18.88 -23.11
CA ILE A 57 10.85 17.87 -22.96
C ILE A 57 11.46 16.61 -22.38
N ASN A 58 11.10 16.31 -21.15
CA ASN A 58 11.43 15.04 -20.52
C ASN A 58 10.38 13.99 -20.90
N VAL A 59 10.76 13.05 -21.74
CA VAL A 59 9.86 11.94 -22.11
C VAL A 59 10.03 10.81 -21.11
N HIS A 60 8.97 10.48 -20.41
CA HIS A 60 8.91 9.25 -19.65
C HIS A 60 9.09 8.05 -20.60
N LYS A 61 10.07 7.22 -20.32
CA LYS A 61 10.34 5.98 -21.08
C LYS A 61 9.55 4.78 -20.55
N GLN A 62 8.78 4.99 -19.49
CA GLN A 62 7.91 3.97 -18.90
C GLN A 62 6.51 4.14 -19.46
N GLU A 63 5.83 3.05 -19.76
CA GLU A 63 4.41 3.07 -20.03
C GLU A 63 3.70 3.54 -18.75
N PRO A 64 2.78 4.53 -18.83
CA PRO A 64 2.12 5.10 -17.65
C PRO A 64 1.40 4.05 -16.80
N ASP A 65 0.93 2.98 -17.43
CA ASP A 65 0.14 1.91 -16.82
C ASP A 65 1.00 0.70 -16.42
N SER A 66 2.34 0.79 -16.51
CA SER A 66 3.23 -0.30 -16.11
C SER A 66 3.90 -0.03 -14.78
N LEU A 67 3.75 -0.94 -13.83
CA LEU A 67 4.54 -0.96 -12.60
C LEU A 67 5.88 -1.65 -12.87
N VAL A 68 6.97 -0.93 -12.67
CA VAL A 68 8.32 -1.50 -12.76
C VAL A 68 8.77 -1.91 -11.37
N TRP A 69 8.88 -3.21 -11.16
CA TRP A 69 9.38 -3.78 -9.91
C TRP A 69 10.87 -3.99 -10.00
N SER A 70 11.59 -3.50 -9.00
CA SER A 70 13.01 -3.77 -8.83
C SER A 70 13.26 -4.51 -7.53
N ASN A 71 14.10 -5.55 -7.57
CA ASN A 71 14.54 -6.21 -6.35
C ASN A 71 15.63 -5.36 -5.69
N LEU A 72 15.34 -4.82 -4.51
CA LEU A 72 16.27 -3.97 -3.75
C LEU A 72 17.25 -4.80 -2.93
N SER A 73 16.87 -6.02 -2.50
CA SER A 73 17.73 -6.90 -1.72
C SER A 73 17.47 -8.35 -2.12
N SER A 74 18.52 -9.03 -2.59
CA SER A 74 18.45 -10.45 -2.97
C SER A 74 18.61 -11.39 -1.79
N ASP A 75 19.15 -10.91 -0.68
CA ASP A 75 19.49 -11.72 0.50
C ASP A 75 18.97 -11.05 1.76
N PHE A 76 17.66 -11.17 1.96
CA PHE A 76 16.96 -10.60 3.11
C PHE A 76 17.48 -11.24 4.41
N ASN A 77 18.33 -10.52 5.15
CA ASN A 77 18.94 -10.94 6.42
C ASN A 77 19.70 -12.29 6.42
N GLY A 78 20.16 -12.79 5.26
CA GLY A 78 20.98 -13.99 5.17
C GLY A 78 20.35 -15.25 5.72
N SER A 79 19.02 -15.30 5.87
CA SER A 79 18.31 -16.41 6.47
C SER A 79 17.10 -16.79 5.63
N ALA A 80 16.87 -18.07 5.43
CA ALA A 80 15.64 -18.54 4.81
C ALA A 80 14.45 -18.18 5.72
N ILE A 81 13.51 -17.40 5.18
CA ILE A 81 12.29 -17.01 5.87
C ILE A 81 11.17 -17.97 5.46
N GLN A 82 10.50 -18.54 6.45
CA GLN A 82 9.35 -19.43 6.26
C GLN A 82 8.06 -18.64 6.11
N ALA A 83 7.89 -17.58 6.90
CA ALA A 83 6.69 -16.75 6.93
C ALA A 83 7.04 -15.33 7.36
N GLN A 84 6.29 -14.34 6.85
CA GLN A 84 6.54 -12.94 7.19
C GLN A 84 5.32 -12.07 6.98
N LYS A 85 5.29 -10.93 7.69
CA LYS A 85 4.37 -9.81 7.46
C LYS A 85 5.12 -8.50 7.58
N ALA A 86 4.96 -7.64 6.57
CA ALA A 86 5.51 -6.29 6.57
C ALA A 86 4.49 -5.29 7.12
N VAL A 87 4.96 -4.34 7.92
CA VAL A 87 4.16 -3.26 8.52
C VAL A 87 4.92 -1.95 8.37
N TYR A 88 4.27 -0.94 7.80
CA TYR A 88 4.81 0.43 7.79
C TYR A 88 4.51 1.12 9.12
N PHE A 89 5.53 1.72 9.73
CA PHE A 89 5.38 2.49 10.97
C PHE A 89 6.54 3.47 11.15
N ASN A 90 6.25 4.74 11.42
CA ASN A 90 7.23 5.80 11.71
C ASN A 90 8.42 5.82 10.72
N ASP A 91 8.12 6.01 9.42
CA ASP A 91 9.10 6.08 8.33
C ASP A 91 10.02 4.87 8.21
N LYS A 92 9.58 3.73 8.72
CA LYS A 92 10.26 2.43 8.61
C LYS A 92 9.30 1.35 8.14
N ILE A 93 9.87 0.35 7.51
CA ILE A 93 9.22 -0.92 7.26
C ILE A 93 9.73 -1.91 8.30
N TYR A 94 8.80 -2.45 9.07
CA TYR A 94 9.04 -3.53 10.03
C TYR A 94 8.62 -4.84 9.38
N VAL A 95 9.46 -5.85 9.42
CA VAL A 95 9.12 -7.19 8.94
C VAL A 95 9.17 -8.16 10.12
N PHE A 96 8.00 -8.65 10.48
CA PHE A 96 7.82 -9.72 11.46
C PHE A 96 7.96 -11.05 10.73
N ALA A 97 8.95 -11.84 11.06
CA ALA A 97 9.33 -13.02 10.29
C ALA A 97 9.59 -14.23 11.19
N VAL A 98 9.32 -15.40 10.63
CA VAL A 98 9.69 -16.71 11.20
C VAL A 98 10.73 -17.33 10.29
N ARG A 99 11.91 -17.69 10.82
CA ARG A 99 12.95 -18.38 10.07
C ARG A 99 12.56 -19.83 9.81
N GLN A 100 13.06 -20.36 8.72
CA GLN A 100 12.84 -21.76 8.38
C GLN A 100 13.40 -22.68 9.49
N GLY A 101 12.54 -23.55 10.03
CA GLY A 101 12.89 -24.48 11.11
C GLY A 101 12.84 -23.86 12.51
N GLU A 102 12.44 -22.60 12.65
CA GLU A 102 12.16 -21.94 13.93
C GLU A 102 10.65 -21.69 14.08
N GLU A 103 10.18 -21.53 15.30
CA GLU A 103 8.79 -21.11 15.61
C GLU A 103 8.76 -19.68 16.13
N GLN A 104 9.91 -19.12 16.48
CA GLN A 104 10.02 -17.82 17.08
C GLN A 104 9.85 -16.70 16.05
N VAL A 105 8.91 -15.79 16.33
CA VAL A 105 8.77 -14.54 15.55
C VAL A 105 9.89 -13.59 15.95
N ALA A 106 10.54 -13.04 14.94
CA ALA A 106 11.55 -12.01 15.08
C ALA A 106 11.22 -10.81 14.18
N VAL A 107 11.77 -9.66 14.48
CA VAL A 107 11.53 -8.42 13.76
C VAL A 107 12.84 -7.86 13.19
N THR A 108 12.77 -7.34 11.98
CA THR A 108 13.83 -6.53 11.35
C THR A 108 13.22 -5.28 10.74
N THR A 109 14.03 -4.26 10.54
CA THR A 109 13.57 -2.97 10.03
C THR A 109 14.50 -2.39 8.98
N THR A 110 13.91 -1.61 8.07
CA THR A 110 14.62 -0.73 7.16
C THR A 110 13.92 0.62 7.09
N SER A 111 14.63 1.67 6.68
CA SER A 111 14.01 2.96 6.34
C SER A 111 13.23 2.84 5.03
N ILE A 112 12.11 3.55 4.90
CA ILE A 112 11.34 3.62 3.64
C ILE A 112 12.14 4.22 2.48
N THR A 113 13.19 4.97 2.76
CA THR A 113 14.07 5.60 1.75
C THR A 113 15.25 4.73 1.33
N ASP A 114 15.48 3.61 2.01
CA ASP A 114 16.62 2.73 1.75
C ASP A 114 16.16 1.39 1.13
N GLY A 115 15.56 0.51 1.91
CA GLY A 115 15.16 -0.83 1.45
C GLY A 115 16.31 -1.81 1.20
N HIS A 116 17.57 -1.36 1.20
CA HIS A 116 18.76 -2.20 1.00
C HIS A 116 19.39 -2.65 2.32
N SER A 117 19.44 -1.72 3.29
CA SER A 117 20.06 -1.96 4.59
C SER A 117 19.00 -2.35 5.61
N TRP A 118 19.13 -3.56 6.14
CA TRP A 118 18.22 -4.09 7.14
C TRP A 118 18.89 -4.24 8.50
N SER A 119 18.18 -3.97 9.58
CA SER A 119 18.67 -4.29 10.92
C SER A 119 18.82 -5.81 11.08
N SER A 120 19.63 -6.24 12.03
CA SER A 120 19.65 -7.67 12.39
C SER A 120 18.28 -8.13 12.87
N LEU A 121 17.90 -9.36 12.51
CA LEU A 121 16.63 -9.96 12.92
C LEU A 121 16.64 -10.21 14.44
N GLN A 122 15.79 -9.50 15.19
CA GLN A 122 15.72 -9.56 16.65
C GLN A 122 14.50 -10.38 17.08
N PRO A 123 14.67 -11.45 17.86
CA PRO A 123 13.56 -12.21 18.41
C PRO A 123 12.66 -11.33 19.28
N LEU A 124 11.34 -11.51 19.19
CA LEU A 124 10.42 -10.91 20.15
C LEU A 124 10.55 -11.56 21.52
N PRO A 125 10.35 -10.83 22.64
CA PRO A 125 10.45 -11.40 23.99
C PRO A 125 9.50 -12.58 24.24
N PHE A 126 8.43 -12.67 23.47
CA PHE A 126 7.39 -13.71 23.50
C PHE A 126 7.21 -14.38 22.14
N GLY A 127 8.26 -14.39 21.31
CA GLY A 127 8.18 -14.71 19.88
C GLY A 127 7.69 -16.12 19.55
N GLU A 128 7.92 -17.12 20.41
CA GLU A 128 7.38 -18.48 20.25
C GLU A 128 5.85 -18.55 20.36
N LYS A 129 5.24 -17.53 20.96
CA LYS A 129 3.81 -17.44 21.22
C LYS A 129 3.12 -16.40 20.33
N ALA A 130 3.89 -15.61 19.62
CA ALA A 130 3.38 -14.53 18.76
C ALA A 130 2.87 -15.08 17.43
N ASP A 131 1.77 -14.51 16.96
CA ASP A 131 1.30 -14.69 15.59
C ASP A 131 1.75 -13.52 14.73
N TYR A 132 2.76 -13.72 13.89
CA TYR A 132 3.29 -12.70 12.98
C TYR A 132 2.21 -12.13 12.05
N SER A 133 1.21 -12.94 11.68
CA SER A 133 0.13 -12.53 10.79
C SER A 133 -0.77 -11.45 11.39
N THR A 134 -0.74 -11.30 12.71
CA THR A 134 -1.51 -10.27 13.44
C THR A 134 -0.79 -8.93 13.57
N ALA A 135 0.51 -8.85 13.18
CA ALA A 135 1.26 -7.61 13.30
C ALA A 135 0.57 -6.45 12.54
N MET A 136 0.42 -5.30 13.20
CA MET A 136 -0.29 -4.14 12.68
C MET A 136 0.22 -2.85 13.34
N ALA A 137 0.23 -1.75 12.59
CA ALA A 137 0.46 -0.41 13.14
C ALA A 137 -0.87 0.33 13.29
N TRP A 138 -1.07 1.01 14.42
CA TRP A 138 -2.20 1.91 14.65
C TRP A 138 -1.81 3.00 15.65
N GLY A 139 -2.09 4.24 15.32
CA GLY A 139 -1.62 5.37 16.12
C GLY A 139 -0.10 5.40 16.19
N ASP A 140 0.40 5.58 17.39
CA ASP A 140 1.83 5.69 17.68
C ASP A 140 2.45 4.36 18.12
N HIS A 141 1.79 3.23 17.82
CA HIS A 141 2.23 1.91 18.24
C HIS A 141 2.13 0.85 17.15
N LEU A 142 3.02 -0.11 17.25
CA LEU A 142 2.91 -1.43 16.65
C LEU A 142 2.16 -2.36 17.60
N TYR A 143 1.34 -3.24 17.04
CA TYR A 143 0.55 -4.23 17.78
C TYR A 143 0.82 -5.63 17.25
N ILE A 144 0.77 -6.61 18.13
CA ILE A 144 0.84 -8.04 17.78
C ILE A 144 0.09 -8.86 18.84
N ILE A 145 -0.47 -9.99 18.44
CA ILE A 145 -1.12 -10.92 19.35
C ILE A 145 -0.17 -12.07 19.66
N ALA A 146 -0.06 -12.43 20.94
CA ALA A 146 0.60 -13.63 21.43
C ALA A 146 -0.28 -14.32 22.49
N GLU A 147 -0.59 -15.61 22.32
CA GLU A 147 -1.48 -16.38 23.21
C GLU A 147 -2.81 -15.66 23.52
N ASN A 148 -3.45 -15.12 22.51
CA ASN A 148 -4.69 -14.31 22.60
C ASN A 148 -4.56 -13.00 23.42
N GLN A 149 -3.34 -12.59 23.79
CA GLN A 149 -3.08 -11.32 24.47
C GLN A 149 -2.53 -10.30 23.47
N LEU A 150 -2.96 -9.05 23.60
CA LEU A 150 -2.50 -7.95 22.77
C LEU A 150 -1.26 -7.29 23.38
N TYR A 151 -0.23 -7.17 22.59
CA TYR A 151 1.00 -6.44 22.93
C TYR A 151 1.17 -5.23 22.02
N GLN A 152 1.78 -4.18 22.58
CA GLN A 152 2.12 -2.96 21.84
C GLN A 152 3.58 -2.57 22.02
N SER A 153 4.12 -1.83 21.05
CA SER A 153 5.47 -1.30 21.05
C SER A 153 5.55 0.01 20.25
N GLU A 154 6.35 0.97 20.70
CA GLU A 154 6.65 2.21 19.98
C GLU A 154 7.84 2.05 19.00
N ASN A 155 8.62 1.00 19.13
CA ASN A 155 9.90 0.84 18.42
C ASN A 155 10.14 -0.55 17.83
N GLY A 156 9.24 -1.51 18.07
CA GLY A 156 9.35 -2.90 17.60
C GLY A 156 10.27 -3.80 18.45
N THR A 157 10.93 -3.25 19.48
CA THR A 157 11.84 -4.01 20.38
C THR A 157 11.31 -4.09 21.80
N ASP A 158 10.81 -3.00 22.33
CA ASP A 158 10.27 -2.91 23.68
C ASP A 158 8.75 -3.10 23.63
N TRP A 159 8.28 -4.22 24.15
CA TRP A 159 6.89 -4.62 24.10
C TRP A 159 6.25 -4.64 25.47
N SER A 160 5.02 -4.14 25.56
CA SER A 160 4.18 -4.20 26.75
C SER A 160 2.83 -4.83 26.42
N LYS A 161 2.32 -5.64 27.34
CA LYS A 161 0.97 -6.21 27.25
C LYS A 161 -0.08 -5.15 27.56
N ILE A 162 -1.17 -5.15 26.82
CA ILE A 162 -2.35 -4.33 27.10
C ILE A 162 -3.32 -5.12 27.96
N GLU A 163 -3.27 -4.88 29.27
CA GLU A 163 -4.07 -5.66 30.23
C GLU A 163 -5.59 -5.44 30.11
N SER A 164 -6.01 -4.31 29.54
CA SER A 164 -7.43 -3.99 29.32
C SER A 164 -8.01 -4.62 28.04
N ALA A 165 -7.18 -5.12 27.14
CA ALA A 165 -7.65 -5.77 25.92
C ALA A 165 -8.34 -7.11 26.24
N PRO A 166 -9.46 -7.44 25.59
CA PRO A 166 -10.05 -8.76 25.71
C PRO A 166 -9.12 -9.82 25.08
N ALA A 167 -9.40 -11.09 25.33
CA ALA A 167 -8.68 -12.16 24.62
C ALA A 167 -9.00 -12.11 23.12
N LEU A 168 -7.98 -11.86 22.29
CA LEU A 168 -8.10 -11.63 20.85
C LEU A 168 -7.60 -12.81 20.03
N LYS A 169 -8.34 -13.12 18.96
CA LYS A 169 -7.95 -14.11 17.95
C LYS A 169 -7.12 -13.46 16.84
N MET A 170 -7.51 -12.25 16.37
CA MET A 170 -6.81 -11.55 15.29
C MET A 170 -7.10 -10.05 15.28
N LEU A 171 -6.18 -9.28 14.69
CA LEU A 171 -6.41 -7.89 14.30
C LEU A 171 -6.95 -7.86 12.86
N VAL A 172 -8.00 -7.10 12.62
CA VAL A 172 -8.73 -7.09 11.34
C VAL A 172 -8.36 -5.91 10.48
N SER A 173 -8.51 -4.72 11.03
CA SER A 173 -8.33 -3.46 10.30
C SER A 173 -8.19 -2.30 11.28
N ASN A 174 -7.76 -1.17 10.77
CA ASN A 174 -7.78 0.05 11.55
C ASN A 174 -8.07 1.29 10.69
N ILE A 175 -8.42 2.37 11.37
CA ILE A 175 -8.45 3.72 10.83
C ILE A 175 -7.61 4.58 11.75
N TYR A 176 -6.67 5.29 11.16
CA TYR A 176 -5.89 6.29 11.87
C TYR A 176 -5.63 7.51 10.99
N SER A 177 -5.93 8.68 11.51
CA SER A 177 -5.63 9.95 10.85
C SER A 177 -5.01 10.91 11.86
N GLN A 178 -3.72 11.12 11.73
CA GLN A 178 -2.98 12.05 12.57
C GLN A 178 -3.42 13.51 12.37
N ASN A 179 -3.78 13.86 11.13
CA ASN A 179 -4.13 15.22 10.74
C ASN A 179 -5.63 15.57 10.97
N ASN A 180 -6.43 14.59 11.32
CA ASN A 180 -7.85 14.79 11.62
C ASN A 180 -8.26 13.92 12.81
N PRO A 181 -8.07 14.42 14.04
CA PRO A 181 -8.44 13.68 15.26
C PRO A 181 -9.95 13.49 15.41
N GLU A 182 -10.78 14.25 14.68
CA GLU A 182 -12.24 14.06 14.63
C GLU A 182 -12.64 12.86 13.74
N LYS A 183 -11.72 12.35 12.91
CA LYS A 183 -11.95 11.07 12.26
C LYS A 183 -12.13 9.99 13.31
N ASN A 184 -13.02 9.08 13.00
CA ASN A 184 -13.34 7.94 13.86
C ASN A 184 -12.17 6.93 13.89
N ASN A 185 -11.03 7.36 14.48
CA ASN A 185 -9.86 6.52 14.66
C ASN A 185 -10.25 5.30 15.46
N LYS A 186 -10.02 4.12 14.91
CA LYS A 186 -10.36 2.86 15.59
C LYS A 186 -9.45 1.72 15.14
N LEU A 187 -9.25 0.77 16.05
CA LEU A 187 -8.67 -0.52 15.81
C LEU A 187 -9.77 -1.58 15.97
N ILE A 188 -9.90 -2.46 14.98
CA ILE A 188 -10.88 -3.52 14.94
C ILE A 188 -10.18 -4.87 15.05
N ALA A 189 -10.67 -5.72 15.94
CA ALA A 189 -10.18 -7.07 16.16
C ALA A 189 -11.32 -8.08 16.25
N ILE A 190 -10.99 -9.36 16.24
CA ILE A 190 -11.90 -10.46 16.57
C ILE A 190 -11.43 -11.08 17.88
N ASN A 191 -12.37 -11.22 18.82
CA ASN A 191 -12.10 -11.89 20.09
C ASN A 191 -12.25 -13.42 19.99
N THR A 192 -11.86 -14.11 21.03
CA THR A 192 -11.94 -15.59 21.10
C THR A 192 -13.37 -16.14 21.09
N ASN A 193 -14.37 -15.29 21.31
CA ASN A 193 -15.81 -15.63 21.19
C ASN A 193 -16.36 -15.42 19.78
N ASN A 194 -15.49 -15.14 18.79
CA ASN A 194 -15.86 -14.89 17.41
C ASN A 194 -16.78 -13.65 17.22
N MET A 195 -16.54 -12.62 18.02
CA MET A 195 -17.20 -11.32 17.93
C MET A 195 -16.19 -10.26 17.47
N PHE A 196 -16.62 -9.33 16.65
CA PHE A 196 -15.84 -8.12 16.42
C PHE A 196 -15.80 -7.29 17.70
N VAL A 197 -14.62 -6.77 17.99
CA VAL A 197 -14.39 -5.80 19.07
C VAL A 197 -13.62 -4.62 18.50
N GLU A 198 -13.91 -3.42 18.98
CA GLU A 198 -13.21 -2.22 18.54
C GLU A 198 -12.78 -1.35 19.73
N THR A 199 -11.72 -0.60 19.53
CA THR A 199 -11.24 0.41 20.45
C THR A 199 -10.90 1.69 19.72
N HIS A 200 -11.13 2.84 20.37
CA HIS A 200 -10.77 4.16 19.87
C HIS A 200 -9.55 4.76 20.56
N ASN A 201 -9.12 4.17 21.67
CA ASN A 201 -8.04 4.68 22.52
C ASN A 201 -7.03 3.59 22.96
N GLY A 202 -7.22 2.35 22.52
CA GLY A 202 -6.38 1.21 22.89
C GLY A 202 -6.67 0.59 24.27
N THR A 203 -7.49 1.24 25.11
CA THR A 203 -7.74 0.82 26.48
C THR A 203 -9.18 0.39 26.74
N GLU A 204 -10.13 1.02 26.08
CA GLU A 204 -11.56 0.69 26.20
C GLU A 204 -11.99 -0.08 24.95
N TRP A 205 -12.55 -1.27 25.14
CA TRP A 205 -12.97 -2.16 24.07
C TRP A 205 -14.47 -2.36 24.09
N THR A 206 -15.09 -2.25 22.93
CA THR A 206 -16.54 -2.44 22.77
C THR A 206 -16.78 -3.63 21.85
N GLU A 207 -17.60 -4.58 22.33
CA GLU A 207 -18.05 -5.70 21.52
C GLU A 207 -19.12 -5.25 20.52
N GLN A 208 -18.96 -5.70 19.29
CA GLN A 208 -19.83 -5.41 18.16
C GLN A 208 -20.62 -6.66 17.73
N LYS A 209 -20.82 -6.84 16.44
CA LYS A 209 -21.53 -8.00 15.87
C LYS A 209 -20.66 -9.24 15.82
N SER A 210 -21.31 -10.39 15.72
CA SER A 210 -20.62 -11.65 15.43
C SER A 210 -19.98 -11.62 14.05
N VAL A 211 -18.86 -12.34 13.93
CA VAL A 211 -18.17 -12.52 12.65
C VAL A 211 -19.07 -13.28 11.68
N PRO A 212 -19.35 -12.74 10.48
CA PRO A 212 -20.22 -13.40 9.53
C PRO A 212 -19.56 -14.66 8.94
N TYR A 213 -20.41 -15.59 8.54
CA TYR A 213 -19.96 -16.79 7.85
C TYR A 213 -19.18 -16.42 6.56
N GLY A 214 -18.03 -17.03 6.36
CA GLY A 214 -17.20 -16.76 5.20
C GLY A 214 -16.19 -15.63 5.38
N PHE A 215 -16.21 -14.90 6.48
CA PHE A 215 -15.17 -13.91 6.79
C PHE A 215 -13.80 -14.60 6.91
N PRO A 216 -12.69 -13.97 6.45
CA PRO A 216 -11.36 -14.54 6.57
C PRO A 216 -10.98 -14.84 8.02
N GLU A 217 -10.33 -15.98 8.24
CA GLU A 217 -9.93 -16.42 9.57
C GLU A 217 -8.42 -16.40 9.81
N THR A 218 -7.63 -16.33 8.73
CA THR A 218 -6.15 -16.30 8.81
C THR A 218 -5.56 -15.45 7.69
N SER A 219 -4.30 -15.08 7.84
CA SER A 219 -3.50 -14.35 6.83
C SER A 219 -4.17 -13.06 6.33
N LEU A 220 -4.73 -12.28 7.26
CA LEU A 220 -5.44 -11.05 6.92
C LEU A 220 -4.49 -9.98 6.38
N SER A 221 -4.87 -9.42 5.23
CA SER A 221 -4.35 -8.17 4.73
C SER A 221 -5.48 -7.16 4.61
N PHE A 222 -5.22 -5.92 4.97
CA PHE A 222 -6.22 -4.86 4.92
C PHE A 222 -5.66 -3.58 4.34
N VAL A 223 -6.57 -2.75 3.83
CA VAL A 223 -6.32 -1.34 3.52
C VAL A 223 -7.46 -0.50 4.08
N SER A 224 -7.16 0.73 4.48
CA SER A 224 -8.16 1.76 4.79
C SER A 224 -7.79 3.04 4.07
N TYR A 225 -8.79 3.69 3.46
CA TYR A 225 -8.59 4.94 2.72
C TYR A 225 -9.89 5.75 2.68
N PRO A 226 -9.79 7.09 2.60
CA PRO A 226 -10.96 7.94 2.52
C PRO A 226 -11.73 7.74 1.21
N LEU A 227 -13.05 7.87 1.25
CA LEU A 227 -13.86 7.87 0.04
C LEU A 227 -13.58 9.11 -0.80
N ASN A 228 -13.48 8.94 -2.11
CA ASN A 228 -13.31 10.07 -3.06
C ASN A 228 -14.49 11.05 -3.01
N THR A 229 -15.69 10.57 -2.69
CA THR A 229 -16.91 11.36 -2.60
C THR A 229 -17.10 12.06 -1.25
N ASN A 230 -16.46 11.55 -0.20
CA ASN A 230 -16.53 12.10 1.16
C ASN A 230 -15.29 11.69 1.96
N SER A 231 -14.31 12.59 2.06
CA SER A 231 -13.04 12.33 2.76
C SER A 231 -13.14 12.17 4.28
N SER A 232 -14.31 12.43 4.89
CA SER A 232 -14.55 12.16 6.32
C SER A 232 -14.98 10.73 6.60
N ILE A 233 -15.29 9.96 5.56
CA ILE A 233 -15.64 8.54 5.68
C ILE A 233 -14.51 7.71 5.06
N ASP A 234 -13.98 6.77 5.83
CA ASP A 234 -13.01 5.81 5.33
C ASP A 234 -13.70 4.50 4.94
N ARG A 235 -13.20 3.90 3.86
CA ARG A 235 -13.51 2.53 3.47
C ARG A 235 -12.40 1.63 4.00
N MET A 236 -12.77 0.58 4.71
CA MET A 236 -11.88 -0.50 5.11
C MET A 236 -12.18 -1.71 4.23
N LEU A 237 -11.15 -2.28 3.65
CA LEU A 237 -11.23 -3.52 2.88
C LEU A 237 -10.27 -4.55 3.46
N VAL A 238 -10.71 -5.80 3.48
CA VAL A 238 -9.96 -6.93 4.03
C VAL A 238 -9.98 -8.08 3.02
N LEU A 239 -8.82 -8.67 2.83
CA LEU A 239 -8.61 -9.96 2.18
C LEU A 239 -7.93 -10.91 3.15
N GLY A 240 -8.16 -12.19 3.00
CA GLY A 240 -7.49 -13.22 3.79
C GLY A 240 -7.90 -14.62 3.37
N GLU A 241 -7.43 -15.59 4.11
CA GLU A 241 -7.77 -16.98 3.87
C GLU A 241 -9.05 -17.34 4.61
N ASN A 242 -9.97 -17.93 3.85
CA ASN A 242 -11.22 -18.49 4.37
C ASN A 242 -11.11 -20.02 4.38
N PRO A 243 -11.43 -20.67 5.49
CA PRO A 243 -11.41 -22.14 5.58
C PRO A 243 -12.47 -22.83 4.71
N ILE A 244 -13.42 -22.07 4.15
CA ILE A 244 -14.44 -22.65 3.25
C ILE A 244 -13.76 -23.02 1.94
N ALA A 245 -13.49 -24.29 1.80
CA ALA A 245 -12.63 -24.86 0.75
C ALA A 245 -13.23 -24.77 -0.69
N THR A 246 -14.44 -24.29 -0.87
CA THR A 246 -15.14 -24.23 -2.16
C THR A 246 -14.85 -22.98 -2.96
N ASP A 247 -14.35 -21.91 -2.33
CA ASP A 247 -14.06 -20.67 -3.04
C ASP A 247 -12.78 -20.79 -3.86
N THR A 248 -12.91 -20.49 -5.14
CA THR A 248 -11.79 -20.46 -6.09
C THR A 248 -11.20 -19.08 -6.28
N THR A 249 -11.84 -18.06 -5.69
CA THR A 249 -11.47 -16.65 -5.79
C THR A 249 -11.22 -16.06 -4.42
N SER A 250 -10.41 -15.00 -4.35
CA SER A 250 -10.31 -14.17 -3.16
C SER A 250 -11.57 -13.32 -3.01
N VAL A 251 -12.19 -13.35 -1.85
CA VAL A 251 -13.37 -12.54 -1.53
C VAL A 251 -12.92 -11.34 -0.71
N VAL A 252 -13.23 -10.15 -1.21
CA VAL A 252 -12.98 -8.89 -0.50
C VAL A 252 -14.14 -8.65 0.46
N TRP A 253 -13.83 -8.36 1.70
CA TRP A 253 -14.79 -7.90 2.70
C TRP A 253 -14.58 -6.40 2.97
N GLY A 254 -15.66 -5.66 3.09
CA GLY A 254 -15.58 -4.22 3.30
C GLY A 254 -16.54 -3.69 4.36
N GLN A 255 -16.13 -2.57 4.96
CA GLN A 255 -16.91 -1.80 5.91
C GLN A 255 -16.61 -0.31 5.73
N LEU A 256 -17.60 0.55 5.91
CA LEU A 256 -17.37 1.99 6.05
C LEU A 256 -17.10 2.35 7.51
N SER A 257 -16.32 3.41 7.74
CA SER A 257 -15.98 3.88 9.10
C SER A 257 -17.19 4.25 9.95
N THR A 258 -18.30 4.61 9.31
CA THR A 258 -19.59 4.97 9.94
C THR A 258 -20.48 3.78 10.23
N GLU A 259 -20.07 2.58 9.84
CA GLU A 259 -20.84 1.35 9.98
C GLU A 259 -20.17 0.38 10.96
N ASN A 260 -20.92 -0.63 11.37
CA ASN A 260 -20.44 -1.72 12.23
C ASN A 260 -20.76 -3.11 11.65
N THR A 261 -20.96 -3.17 10.33
CA THR A 261 -21.29 -4.41 9.60
C THR A 261 -20.32 -4.59 8.45
N TRP A 262 -19.70 -5.75 8.37
CA TRP A 262 -18.88 -6.17 7.24
C TRP A 262 -19.78 -6.82 6.18
N GLY A 263 -19.56 -6.44 4.94
CA GLY A 263 -20.17 -7.05 3.75
C GLY A 263 -19.12 -7.62 2.83
N ASP A 264 -19.43 -8.73 2.17
CA ASP A 264 -18.59 -9.30 1.13
C ASP A 264 -18.85 -8.63 -0.23
N TYR A 265 -17.80 -8.53 -1.01
CA TYR A 265 -17.83 -8.12 -2.42
C TYR A 265 -17.53 -9.36 -3.27
N PRO A 266 -18.55 -10.13 -3.68
CA PRO A 266 -18.33 -11.29 -4.50
C PRO A 266 -17.77 -10.87 -5.87
N PRO A 267 -16.84 -11.66 -6.46
CA PRO A 267 -16.38 -11.40 -7.81
C PRO A 267 -17.51 -11.52 -8.81
N GLU A 268 -17.49 -10.72 -9.87
CA GLU A 268 -18.44 -10.84 -10.98
C GLU A 268 -18.31 -12.23 -11.62
N LYS A 269 -19.44 -12.91 -11.79
CA LYS A 269 -19.48 -14.32 -12.25
C LYS A 269 -18.87 -14.55 -13.63
N ASP A 270 -18.86 -13.52 -14.46
CA ASP A 270 -18.38 -13.59 -15.85
C ASP A 270 -16.98 -12.98 -16.02
N ASN A 271 -16.35 -12.51 -14.95
CA ASN A 271 -15.00 -11.95 -15.01
C ASN A 271 -13.97 -13.08 -14.99
N LEU A 272 -13.33 -13.32 -16.14
CA LEU A 272 -12.25 -14.31 -16.28
C LEU A 272 -10.92 -13.85 -15.66
N ASP A 273 -10.76 -12.55 -15.42
CA ASP A 273 -9.54 -11.92 -14.89
C ASP A 273 -9.64 -11.61 -13.39
N PHE A 274 -10.32 -12.44 -12.64
CA PHE A 274 -10.45 -12.30 -11.19
C PHE A 274 -9.14 -12.61 -10.45
N CYS A 275 -8.98 -12.02 -9.27
CA CYS A 275 -7.92 -12.41 -8.34
C CYS A 275 -8.21 -13.83 -7.80
N PRO A 276 -7.36 -14.82 -8.09
CA PRO A 276 -7.54 -16.17 -7.59
C PRO A 276 -7.34 -16.24 -6.08
N LYS A 277 -7.77 -17.34 -5.46
CA LYS A 277 -7.46 -17.60 -4.05
C LYS A 277 -5.95 -17.83 -3.90
N LEU A 278 -5.31 -16.90 -3.22
CA LEU A 278 -3.86 -16.92 -2.93
C LEU A 278 -3.67 -17.15 -1.44
N ALA A 279 -2.67 -17.97 -1.09
CA ALA A 279 -2.19 -18.06 0.29
C ALA A 279 -1.34 -16.83 0.64
N ASN A 280 -1.34 -16.43 1.91
CA ASN A 280 -0.57 -15.28 2.39
C ASN A 280 -0.73 -14.03 1.51
N ILE A 281 -1.97 -13.73 1.15
CA ILE A 281 -2.28 -12.59 0.29
C ILE A 281 -1.91 -11.27 0.97
N ALA A 282 -1.32 -10.37 0.21
CA ALA A 282 -1.10 -8.99 0.58
C ALA A 282 -1.93 -8.07 -0.31
N MET A 283 -2.50 -7.04 0.28
CA MET A 283 -3.26 -6.01 -0.43
C MET A 283 -2.68 -4.65 -0.10
N ILE A 284 -2.51 -3.82 -1.12
CA ILE A 284 -2.09 -2.43 -0.98
C ILE A 284 -3.04 -1.52 -1.75
N HIS A 285 -3.22 -0.31 -1.25
CA HIS A 285 -3.90 0.78 -1.95
C HIS A 285 -2.84 1.78 -2.42
N TYR A 286 -2.76 1.97 -3.72
CA TYR A 286 -1.82 2.90 -4.34
C TYR A 286 -2.45 3.56 -5.56
N ASN A 287 -2.29 4.86 -5.70
CA ASN A 287 -2.79 5.65 -6.83
C ASN A 287 -4.28 5.40 -7.17
N ASN A 288 -5.14 5.38 -6.14
CA ASN A 288 -6.57 5.08 -6.19
C ASN A 288 -6.95 3.68 -6.69
N GLN A 289 -6.01 2.76 -6.76
CA GLN A 289 -6.23 1.37 -7.16
C GLN A 289 -5.82 0.43 -6.03
N LEU A 290 -6.44 -0.74 -6.01
CA LEU A 290 -6.08 -1.82 -5.12
C LEU A 290 -5.21 -2.82 -5.87
N TYR A 291 -4.14 -3.22 -5.27
CA TYR A 291 -3.27 -4.29 -5.77
C TYR A 291 -3.27 -5.43 -4.79
N ALA A 292 -3.45 -6.65 -5.29
CA ALA A 292 -3.35 -7.86 -4.50
C ALA A 292 -2.28 -8.78 -5.09
N PHE A 293 -1.48 -9.39 -4.23
CA PHE A 293 -0.41 -10.31 -4.59
C PHE A 293 -0.16 -11.27 -3.45
N GLY A 294 0.53 -12.36 -3.74
CA GLY A 294 0.83 -13.38 -2.73
C GLY A 294 1.08 -14.73 -3.38
N GLY A 295 0.85 -15.79 -2.67
CA GLY A 295 0.96 -17.14 -3.19
C GLY A 295 1.52 -18.14 -2.18
N PRO A 296 1.56 -19.43 -2.51
CA PRO A 296 1.06 -20.02 -3.76
C PRO A 296 -0.48 -19.98 -3.88
N GLY A 297 -0.99 -20.24 -5.06
CA GLY A 297 -2.43 -20.24 -5.32
C GLY A 297 -2.81 -21.17 -6.46
N LYS A 298 -4.10 -21.10 -6.87
CA LYS A 298 -4.61 -21.83 -8.04
C LYS A 298 -5.51 -20.93 -8.87
N LYS A 299 -5.32 -20.93 -10.19
CA LYS A 299 -6.22 -20.29 -11.14
C LYS A 299 -6.55 -21.30 -12.23
N ASN A 300 -7.85 -21.51 -12.48
CA ASN A 300 -8.35 -22.45 -13.52
C ASN A 300 -7.72 -23.86 -13.42
N GLY A 301 -7.53 -24.38 -12.21
CA GLY A 301 -6.93 -25.68 -11.96
C GLY A 301 -5.40 -25.75 -12.05
N SER A 302 -4.74 -24.68 -12.49
CA SER A 302 -3.27 -24.59 -12.56
C SER A 302 -2.71 -23.99 -11.28
N ASN A 303 -1.61 -24.58 -10.79
CA ASN A 303 -0.88 -24.02 -9.65
C ASN A 303 -0.16 -22.73 -10.05
N LEU A 304 -0.25 -21.71 -9.19
CA LEU A 304 0.49 -20.45 -9.32
C LEU A 304 1.70 -20.49 -8.39
N ALA A 305 2.84 -20.05 -8.90
CA ALA A 305 4.00 -19.80 -8.05
C ALA A 305 3.77 -18.55 -7.17
N PRO A 306 4.39 -18.47 -5.98
CA PRO A 306 4.35 -17.27 -5.16
C PRO A 306 4.79 -16.04 -5.97
N PHE A 307 4.08 -14.92 -5.79
CA PHE A 307 4.37 -13.64 -6.46
C PHE A 307 4.48 -13.72 -7.98
N SER A 308 3.78 -14.67 -8.61
CA SER A 308 3.79 -14.85 -10.07
C SER A 308 2.96 -13.79 -10.80
N ALA A 309 2.05 -13.12 -10.11
CA ALA A 309 1.20 -12.07 -10.65
C ALA A 309 0.81 -11.05 -9.60
N PHE A 310 0.53 -9.84 -10.05
CA PHE A 310 -0.14 -8.79 -9.30
C PHE A 310 -1.51 -8.58 -9.91
N TYR A 311 -2.52 -8.49 -9.06
CA TYR A 311 -3.91 -8.30 -9.46
C TYR A 311 -4.31 -6.88 -9.08
N GLU A 312 -4.84 -6.16 -10.04
CA GLU A 312 -5.27 -4.78 -9.91
C GLU A 312 -6.79 -4.70 -9.93
N SER A 313 -7.38 -3.85 -9.07
CA SER A 313 -8.83 -3.61 -9.12
C SER A 313 -9.18 -2.81 -10.36
N VAL A 314 -10.23 -3.22 -11.06
CA VAL A 314 -10.90 -2.38 -12.04
C VAL A 314 -11.77 -1.39 -11.28
N ASN A 315 -11.66 -0.09 -11.60
CA ASN A 315 -12.47 0.99 -11.01
C ASN A 315 -13.95 0.88 -11.37
#